data_4e78e88cf63dfae42240f1a586a1ceae
#
_entry.id   4e78e88cf63dfae42240f1a586a1ceae
#
_cell.length_a   1.000
_cell.length_b   1.000
_cell.length_c   1.000
_cell.angle_alpha   90.00
_cell.angle_beta   90.00
_cell.angle_gamma   90.00
#
_symmetry.space_group_name_H-M   'P 1'
#
loop_
_entity.id
_entity.type
_entity.pdbx_description
1 polymer ?
#
loop_
_entity_poly.entity_id
_entity_poly.type
_entity_poly.pdbx_seq_one_letter_code
_entity_poly.pdbx_strand_id
1 'polypeptide(L)'
;AYVGVGREDGKTKGEYAPIIYKKDRFELEDSGNFWLAEDMNAVGKKGWDAACERVATWGIFKDKESGKKFFFLNTHLDHMGKVARHEGASLVLEEAHKLSKGLPVIVTGDFNATPDDDPIKVLTDKSDPRHVIHTREVADLKYGPEWTFHDYGRIPLEKREWIDYIFMKGDIKVLTNGVLTDTLN
;
A
#
# COMPACT_ATOMS: atom_id res chain seq x y z
N ALA A 1 -13.45 1.20 12.84
CA ALA A 1 -12.55 2.34 13.08
C ALA A 1 -11.66 2.57 11.86
N TYR A 2 -11.00 3.72 11.79
CA TYR A 2 -10.00 4.00 10.77
C TYR A 2 -8.89 4.90 11.35
N VAL A 3 -7.73 4.91 10.67
CA VAL A 3 -6.65 5.88 10.84
C VAL A 3 -6.26 6.41 9.45
N GLY A 4 -5.71 7.61 9.41
CA GLY A 4 -5.32 8.30 8.19
C GLY A 4 -5.81 9.73 8.16
N VAL A 5 -5.22 10.52 7.28
CA VAL A 5 -5.49 11.95 7.11
C VAL A 5 -5.64 12.30 5.63
N GLY A 6 -6.25 13.44 5.33
CA GLY A 6 -6.30 14.00 4.00
C GLY A 6 -4.92 14.46 3.54
N ARG A 7 -4.54 14.11 2.31
CA ARG A 7 -3.19 14.32 1.78
C ARG A 7 -2.79 15.79 1.61
N GLU A 8 -3.78 16.71 1.50
CA GLU A 8 -3.51 18.14 1.21
C GLU A 8 -3.19 18.95 2.48
N ASP A 9 -3.81 18.63 3.62
CA ASP A 9 -3.67 19.42 4.84
C ASP A 9 -3.30 18.63 6.09
N GLY A 10 -3.13 17.31 5.95
CA GLY A 10 -2.86 16.42 7.07
C GLY A 10 -4.04 16.33 8.05
N LYS A 11 -5.22 16.69 7.61
CA LYS A 11 -6.47 16.64 8.39
C LYS A 11 -7.60 16.03 7.58
N THR A 12 -8.35 16.86 6.84
CA THR A 12 -9.59 16.43 6.16
C THR A 12 -9.65 16.74 4.68
N LYS A 13 -8.67 17.44 4.12
CA LYS A 13 -8.66 17.81 2.70
C LYS A 13 -7.90 16.81 1.83
N GLY A 14 -8.44 16.56 0.64
CA GLY A 14 -7.89 15.67 -0.37
C GLY A 14 -8.21 14.22 -0.11
N GLU A 15 -7.67 13.36 -0.94
CA GLU A 15 -7.81 11.91 -0.79
C GLU A 15 -7.06 11.40 0.43
N TYR A 16 -7.60 10.33 1.01
CA TYR A 16 -6.98 9.58 2.08
C TYR A 16 -6.35 8.31 1.52
N ALA A 17 -5.31 7.84 2.17
CA ALA A 17 -4.87 6.45 2.11
C ALA A 17 -5.11 5.79 3.48
N PRO A 18 -6.38 5.61 3.90
CA PRO A 18 -6.70 5.22 5.26
C PRO A 18 -6.51 3.73 5.47
N ILE A 19 -6.34 3.34 6.74
CA ILE A 19 -6.44 1.95 7.17
C ILE A 19 -7.75 1.79 7.94
N ILE A 20 -8.66 0.98 7.41
CA ILE A 20 -9.94 0.68 8.03
C ILE A 20 -9.84 -0.68 8.72
N TYR A 21 -10.22 -0.76 9.99
CA TYR A 21 -10.08 -1.98 10.77
C TYR A 21 -11.26 -2.26 11.70
N LYS A 22 -11.47 -3.53 12.02
CA LYS A 22 -12.46 -3.98 13.01
C LYS A 22 -11.92 -3.74 14.41
N LYS A 23 -12.46 -2.73 15.11
CA LYS A 23 -12.04 -2.33 16.46
C LYS A 23 -12.23 -3.44 17.51
N ASP A 24 -13.21 -4.30 17.31
CA ASP A 24 -13.46 -5.42 18.21
C ASP A 24 -12.40 -6.51 18.07
N ARG A 25 -11.82 -6.66 16.87
CA ARG A 25 -10.78 -7.66 16.57
C ARG A 25 -9.38 -7.13 16.80
N PHE A 26 -9.10 -5.89 16.44
CA PHE A 26 -7.76 -5.33 16.44
C PHE A 26 -7.64 -4.13 17.39
N GLU A 27 -6.54 -4.09 18.13
CA GLU A 27 -6.09 -2.95 18.91
C GLU A 27 -5.01 -2.21 18.10
N LEU A 28 -5.18 -0.90 17.93
CA LEU A 28 -4.16 -0.04 17.33
C LEU A 28 -3.24 0.46 18.46
N GLU A 29 -1.98 0.05 18.42
CA GLU A 29 -0.98 0.39 19.45
C GLU A 29 -0.18 1.65 19.08
N ASP A 30 0.08 1.85 17.78
CA ASP A 30 0.84 2.99 17.28
C ASP A 30 0.41 3.29 15.84
N SER A 31 0.48 4.55 15.41
CA SER A 31 0.13 4.94 14.05
C SER A 31 0.70 6.28 13.66
N GLY A 32 0.81 6.52 12.37
CA GLY A 32 1.25 7.80 11.84
C GLY A 32 1.00 7.93 10.35
N ASN A 33 1.44 9.06 9.82
CA ASN A 33 1.39 9.37 8.40
C ASN A 33 2.70 10.01 7.99
N PHE A 34 3.10 9.82 6.74
CA PHE A 34 4.19 10.55 6.13
C PHE A 34 3.86 10.85 4.66
N TRP A 35 4.42 11.94 4.13
CA TRP A 35 4.21 12.33 2.74
C TRP A 35 5.27 11.69 1.84
N LEU A 36 4.86 11.30 0.64
CA LEU A 36 5.79 10.79 -0.37
C LEU A 36 6.44 11.98 -1.06
N ALA A 37 7.44 12.53 -0.41
CA ALA A 37 8.20 13.71 -0.83
C ALA A 37 9.62 13.66 -0.25
N GLU A 38 10.51 14.51 -0.75
CA GLU A 38 11.89 14.64 -0.29
C GLU A 38 11.99 14.95 1.22
N ASP A 39 11.03 15.71 1.72
CA ASP A 39 10.78 15.86 3.15
C ASP A 39 9.45 15.19 3.50
N MET A 40 9.51 13.99 4.02
CA MET A 40 8.35 13.17 4.36
C MET A 40 7.46 13.77 5.47
N ASN A 41 7.95 14.79 6.20
CA ASN A 41 7.19 15.51 7.22
C ASN A 41 6.51 16.77 6.67
N ALA A 42 6.77 17.14 5.42
CA ALA A 42 6.20 18.31 4.80
C ALA A 42 4.75 18.08 4.36
N VAL A 43 3.82 18.34 5.27
CA VAL A 43 2.37 18.17 5.07
C VAL A 43 1.89 18.93 3.83
N GLY A 44 1.14 18.24 2.95
CA GLY A 44 0.53 18.85 1.77
C GLY A 44 1.52 19.28 0.69
N LYS A 45 2.71 18.69 0.67
CA LYS A 45 3.68 18.92 -0.41
C LYS A 45 3.73 17.77 -1.39
N LYS A 46 3.87 18.11 -2.65
CA LYS A 46 4.19 17.19 -3.74
C LYS A 46 5.68 16.85 -3.68
N GLY A 47 5.99 15.57 -3.82
CA GLY A 47 7.38 15.12 -3.93
C GLY A 47 7.81 14.98 -5.38
N TRP A 48 9.06 15.28 -5.66
CA TRP A 48 9.71 15.11 -6.96
C TRP A 48 8.90 15.67 -8.13
N ASP A 49 8.56 14.84 -9.10
CA ASP A 49 7.73 15.18 -10.28
C ASP A 49 6.25 14.83 -10.13
N ALA A 50 5.76 14.65 -8.89
CA ALA A 50 4.38 14.24 -8.63
C ALA A 50 3.35 15.26 -9.12
N ALA A 51 2.25 14.77 -9.70
CA ALA A 51 1.11 15.58 -10.09
C ALA A 51 0.25 16.00 -8.88
N CYS A 52 0.21 15.16 -7.85
CA CYS A 52 -0.57 15.38 -6.62
C CYS A 52 0.29 15.12 -5.37
N GLU A 53 -0.14 15.68 -4.25
CA GLU A 53 0.33 15.28 -2.93
C GLU A 53 0.01 13.81 -2.69
N ARG A 54 0.93 13.04 -2.09
CA ARG A 54 0.74 11.64 -1.76
C ARG A 54 1.12 11.38 -0.31
N VAL A 55 0.31 10.59 0.36
CA VAL A 55 0.46 10.28 1.78
C VAL A 55 0.45 8.77 1.99
N ALA A 56 1.28 8.29 2.89
CA ALA A 56 1.21 6.94 3.42
C ALA A 56 0.69 6.98 4.86
N THR A 57 -0.20 6.06 5.18
CA THR A 57 -0.72 5.85 6.54
C THR A 57 -0.21 4.51 7.05
N TRP A 58 0.27 4.46 8.27
CA TRP A 58 0.72 3.22 8.89
C TRP A 58 0.16 3.01 10.29
N GLY A 59 0.15 1.76 10.73
CA GLY A 59 -0.21 1.41 12.10
C GLY A 59 0.41 0.09 12.55
N ILE A 60 0.66 -0.02 13.86
CA ILE A 60 0.98 -1.27 14.53
C ILE A 60 -0.30 -1.79 15.17
N PHE A 61 -0.71 -2.95 14.73
CA PHE A 61 -1.94 -3.61 15.18
C PHE A 61 -1.63 -4.86 16.00
N LYS A 62 -2.42 -5.07 17.05
CA LYS A 62 -2.44 -6.31 17.81
C LYS A 62 -3.78 -7.00 17.58
N ASP A 63 -3.72 -8.24 17.14
CA ASP A 63 -4.89 -9.12 17.10
C ASP A 63 -5.26 -9.53 18.53
N LYS A 64 -6.44 -9.15 18.98
CA LYS A 64 -6.91 -9.39 20.35
C LYS A 64 -7.16 -10.85 20.67
N GLU A 65 -7.43 -11.68 19.66
CA GLU A 65 -7.66 -13.11 19.85
C GLU A 65 -6.36 -13.90 19.97
N SER A 66 -5.40 -13.65 19.07
CA SER A 66 -4.13 -14.38 19.06
C SER A 66 -3.02 -13.70 19.87
N GLY A 67 -3.17 -12.42 20.20
CA GLY A 67 -2.15 -11.59 20.81
C GLY A 67 -1.00 -11.21 19.86
N LYS A 68 -1.01 -11.68 18.61
CA LYS A 68 0.03 -11.39 17.62
C LYS A 68 -0.05 -9.94 17.14
N LYS A 69 1.12 -9.37 16.84
CA LYS A 69 1.24 -8.02 16.31
C LYS A 69 1.74 -8.02 14.89
N PHE A 70 1.35 -7.01 14.12
CA PHE A 70 1.83 -6.77 12.76
C PHE A 70 1.83 -5.28 12.43
N PHE A 71 2.67 -4.91 11.50
CA PHE A 71 2.72 -3.57 10.92
C PHE A 71 1.88 -3.55 9.63
N PHE A 72 1.09 -2.51 9.45
CA PHE A 72 0.29 -2.30 8.26
C PHE A 72 0.53 -0.89 7.71
N LEU A 73 0.74 -0.77 6.41
CA LEU A 73 0.90 0.49 5.71
C LEU A 73 -0.02 0.51 4.49
N ASN A 74 -0.69 1.63 4.25
CA ASN A 74 -1.48 1.88 3.05
C ASN A 74 -1.06 3.19 2.39
N THR A 75 -0.97 3.18 1.06
CA THR A 75 -0.56 4.35 0.27
C THR A 75 -1.20 4.38 -1.10
N HIS A 76 -1.02 5.49 -1.81
CA HIS A 76 -1.40 5.67 -3.21
C HIS A 76 -0.28 6.44 -3.91
N LEU A 77 0.49 5.78 -4.77
CA LEU A 77 1.60 6.40 -5.49
C LEU A 77 1.09 7.36 -6.57
N ASP A 78 1.97 8.23 -7.05
CA ASP A 78 1.57 9.22 -8.05
C ASP A 78 1.30 8.58 -9.42
N HIS A 79 0.25 9.05 -10.10
CA HIS A 79 -0.20 8.50 -11.38
C HIS A 79 0.57 9.06 -12.59
N MET A 80 1.31 10.17 -12.45
CA MET A 80 2.04 10.82 -13.54
C MET A 80 3.55 10.79 -13.35
N GLY A 81 4.02 11.17 -12.17
CA GLY A 81 5.46 11.33 -11.87
C GLY A 81 6.18 9.98 -11.80
N LYS A 82 7.09 9.71 -12.73
CA LYS A 82 7.89 8.48 -12.72
C LYS A 82 8.93 8.48 -11.60
N VAL A 83 9.58 9.62 -11.38
CA VAL A 83 10.54 9.77 -10.27
C VAL A 83 9.80 9.66 -8.93
N ALA A 84 8.65 10.32 -8.81
CA ALA A 84 7.81 10.26 -7.61
C ALA A 84 7.34 8.84 -7.28
N ARG A 85 7.05 8.00 -8.30
CA ARG A 85 6.71 6.58 -8.06
C ARG A 85 7.91 5.77 -7.59
N HIS A 86 9.07 5.93 -8.22
CA HIS A 86 10.31 5.24 -7.82
C HIS A 86 10.71 5.59 -6.40
N GLU A 87 10.88 6.87 -6.13
CA GLU A 87 11.32 7.38 -4.84
C GLU A 87 10.25 7.13 -3.75
N GLY A 88 8.97 7.26 -4.10
CA GLY A 88 7.86 6.95 -3.22
C GLY A 88 7.85 5.47 -2.81
N ALA A 89 8.09 4.55 -3.73
CA ALA A 89 8.22 3.13 -3.44
C ALA A 89 9.43 2.84 -2.54
N SER A 90 10.56 3.48 -2.82
CA SER A 90 11.78 3.38 -2.01
C SER A 90 11.55 3.86 -0.58
N LEU A 91 10.88 5.01 -0.42
CA LEU A 91 10.54 5.58 0.89
C LEU A 91 9.56 4.68 1.66
N VAL A 92 8.55 4.13 0.98
CA VAL A 92 7.61 3.15 1.58
C VAL A 92 8.35 1.93 2.10
N LEU A 93 9.31 1.39 1.33
CA LEU A 93 10.09 0.23 1.73
C LEU A 93 10.98 0.53 2.93
N GLU A 94 11.65 1.68 2.92
CA GLU A 94 12.50 2.14 4.02
C GLU A 94 11.71 2.35 5.31
N GLU A 95 10.62 3.12 5.27
CA GLU A 95 9.82 3.42 6.45
C GLU A 95 9.07 2.19 6.96
N ALA A 96 8.57 1.32 6.08
CA ALA A 96 7.98 0.04 6.51
C ALA A 96 8.99 -0.82 7.27
N HIS A 97 10.23 -0.91 6.80
CA HIS A 97 11.28 -1.65 7.48
C HIS A 97 11.63 -1.05 8.85
N LYS A 98 11.78 0.26 8.92
CA LYS A 98 12.15 1.00 10.13
C LYS A 98 11.03 0.99 11.18
N LEU A 99 9.80 1.35 10.78
CA LEU A 99 8.65 1.53 11.67
C LEU A 99 8.06 0.20 12.15
N SER A 100 8.22 -0.88 11.38
CA SER A 100 7.74 -2.20 11.78
C SER A 100 8.47 -2.78 12.98
N LYS A 101 9.69 -2.31 13.26
CA LYS A 101 10.50 -2.80 14.41
C LYS A 101 10.66 -4.33 14.40
N GLY A 102 10.73 -4.94 13.20
CA GLY A 102 10.88 -6.39 13.03
C GLY A 102 9.57 -7.19 13.09
N LEU A 103 8.43 -6.55 13.24
CA LEU A 103 7.13 -7.20 13.14
C LEU A 103 6.85 -7.67 11.70
N PRO A 104 5.97 -8.65 11.49
CA PRO A 104 5.44 -8.95 10.16
C PRO A 104 4.82 -7.70 9.53
N VAL A 105 5.09 -7.49 8.23
CA VAL A 105 4.71 -6.28 7.49
C VAL A 105 3.65 -6.61 6.44
N ILE A 106 2.64 -5.78 6.33
CA ILE A 106 1.67 -5.74 5.23
C ILE A 106 1.70 -4.34 4.64
N VAL A 107 1.90 -4.23 3.33
CA VAL A 107 1.83 -2.97 2.57
C VAL A 107 0.75 -3.11 1.51
N THR A 108 -0.16 -2.16 1.46
CA THR A 108 -1.26 -2.13 0.49
C THR A 108 -1.33 -0.80 -0.24
N GLY A 109 -1.99 -0.79 -1.38
CA GLY A 109 -2.30 0.47 -2.07
C GLY A 109 -2.50 0.34 -3.56
N ASP A 110 -2.88 1.47 -4.15
CA ASP A 110 -2.77 1.73 -5.58
C ASP A 110 -1.36 2.26 -5.86
N PHE A 111 -0.56 1.48 -6.58
CA PHE A 111 0.82 1.85 -6.90
C PHE A 111 0.95 2.57 -8.24
N ASN A 112 -0.13 2.70 -9.01
CA ASN A 112 -0.13 3.28 -10.36
C ASN A 112 1.02 2.74 -11.24
N ALA A 113 1.33 1.47 -11.09
CA ALA A 113 2.45 0.78 -11.71
C ALA A 113 2.10 -0.69 -11.94
N THR A 114 2.46 -1.22 -13.10
CA THR A 114 2.30 -2.65 -13.43
C THR A 114 3.42 -3.48 -12.80
N PRO A 115 3.31 -4.82 -12.75
CA PRO A 115 4.35 -5.68 -12.15
C PRO A 115 5.75 -5.51 -12.75
N ASP A 116 5.83 -5.12 -14.02
CA ASP A 116 7.10 -4.92 -14.73
C ASP A 116 7.68 -3.51 -14.58
N ASP A 117 6.95 -2.61 -13.95
CA ASP A 117 7.39 -1.24 -13.73
C ASP A 117 8.38 -1.12 -12.57
N ASP A 118 9.20 -0.11 -12.66
CA ASP A 118 10.29 0.18 -11.73
C ASP A 118 9.88 0.26 -10.25
N PRO A 119 8.79 0.94 -9.85
CA PRO A 119 8.38 0.99 -8.45
C PRO A 119 8.11 -0.38 -7.82
N ILE A 120 7.54 -1.30 -8.61
CA ILE A 120 7.25 -2.66 -8.13
C ILE A 120 8.53 -3.48 -8.01
N LYS A 121 9.47 -3.32 -8.97
CA LYS A 121 10.80 -3.94 -8.89
C LYS A 121 11.59 -3.48 -7.67
N VAL A 122 11.54 -2.18 -7.34
CA VAL A 122 12.15 -1.64 -6.11
C VAL A 122 11.63 -2.35 -4.86
N LEU A 123 10.32 -2.53 -4.77
CA LEU A 123 9.71 -3.18 -3.61
C LEU A 123 10.03 -4.67 -3.51
N THR A 124 10.18 -5.37 -4.66
CA THR A 124 10.28 -6.83 -4.73
C THR A 124 11.68 -7.35 -5.04
N ASP A 125 12.69 -6.48 -5.14
CA ASP A 125 14.07 -6.87 -5.40
C ASP A 125 14.62 -7.76 -4.28
N LYS A 126 14.76 -9.05 -4.57
CA LYS A 126 15.26 -10.06 -3.62
C LYS A 126 16.69 -9.84 -3.15
N SER A 127 17.46 -8.98 -3.81
CA SER A 127 18.80 -8.59 -3.36
C SER A 127 18.75 -7.57 -2.20
N ASP A 128 17.64 -6.83 -2.06
CA ASP A 128 17.40 -5.95 -0.90
C ASP A 128 16.83 -6.78 0.27
N PRO A 129 17.50 -6.83 1.43
CA PRO A 129 16.99 -7.56 2.58
C PRO A 129 15.65 -6.99 3.13
N ARG A 130 15.28 -5.77 2.74
CA ARG A 130 14.00 -5.15 3.12
C ARG A 130 12.84 -5.58 2.24
N HIS A 131 13.09 -6.15 1.04
CA HIS A 131 12.08 -6.45 0.04
C HIS A 131 10.81 -7.08 0.61
N VAL A 132 9.70 -6.80 -0.05
CA VAL A 132 8.38 -7.38 0.25
C VAL A 132 7.96 -8.32 -0.89
N ILE A 133 7.03 -9.20 -0.62
CA ILE A 133 6.53 -10.20 -1.57
C ILE A 133 5.10 -9.86 -1.94
N HIS A 134 4.79 -9.85 -3.23
CA HIS A 134 3.40 -9.70 -3.69
C HIS A 134 2.59 -10.94 -3.26
N THR A 135 1.52 -10.73 -2.49
CA THR A 135 0.76 -11.83 -1.90
C THR A 135 0.15 -12.77 -2.93
N ARG A 136 -0.15 -12.29 -4.15
CA ARG A 136 -0.65 -13.13 -5.23
C ARG A 136 0.39 -14.17 -5.69
N GLU A 137 1.68 -13.90 -5.58
CA GLU A 137 2.71 -14.86 -5.97
C GLU A 137 2.73 -16.09 -5.06
N VAL A 138 2.43 -15.92 -3.79
CA VAL A 138 2.59 -16.93 -2.73
C VAL A 138 1.28 -17.44 -2.14
N ALA A 139 0.13 -16.96 -2.60
CA ALA A 139 -1.16 -17.41 -2.12
C ALA A 139 -1.45 -18.86 -2.49
N ASP A 140 -1.96 -19.63 -1.52
CA ASP A 140 -2.39 -21.02 -1.75
C ASP A 140 -3.54 -21.08 -2.78
N LEU A 141 -4.48 -20.12 -2.71
CA LEU A 141 -5.59 -19.98 -3.65
C LEU A 141 -5.61 -18.58 -4.27
N LYS A 142 -5.76 -18.54 -5.59
CA LYS A 142 -5.89 -17.30 -6.37
C LYS A 142 -7.20 -17.33 -7.16
N TYR A 143 -7.91 -16.20 -7.18
CA TYR A 143 -9.12 -16.07 -8.02
C TYR A 143 -9.30 -14.62 -8.52
N GLY A 144 -10.25 -14.45 -9.45
CA GLY A 144 -10.49 -13.17 -10.12
C GLY A 144 -9.51 -12.90 -11.26
N PRO A 145 -9.66 -11.77 -11.94
CA PRO A 145 -8.88 -11.41 -13.11
C PRO A 145 -7.41 -11.08 -12.77
N GLU A 146 -6.59 -10.99 -13.82
CA GLU A 146 -5.19 -10.54 -13.74
C GLU A 146 -5.07 -9.02 -13.96
N TRP A 147 -6.05 -8.26 -13.51
CA TRP A 147 -6.08 -6.80 -13.54
C TRP A 147 -6.88 -6.28 -12.35
N THR A 148 -6.60 -5.04 -11.93
CA THR A 148 -7.32 -4.35 -10.84
C THR A 148 -7.93 -3.04 -11.32
N PHE A 149 -7.37 -2.44 -12.37
CA PHE A 149 -7.83 -1.17 -12.91
C PHE A 149 -8.57 -1.33 -14.25
N HIS A 150 -9.78 -0.76 -14.35
CA HIS A 150 -10.62 -0.85 -15.54
C HIS A 150 -11.40 0.44 -15.87
N ASP A 151 -11.11 1.55 -15.19
CA ASP A 151 -11.76 2.86 -15.38
C ASP A 151 -13.29 2.74 -15.53
N TYR A 152 -13.94 2.19 -14.49
CA TYR A 152 -15.40 1.98 -14.48
C TYR A 152 -15.92 1.18 -15.70
N GLY A 153 -15.13 0.26 -16.21
CA GLY A 153 -15.47 -0.56 -17.37
C GLY A 153 -15.20 0.10 -18.73
N ARG A 154 -14.63 1.30 -18.76
CA ARG A 154 -14.31 2.01 -20.02
C ARG A 154 -13.10 1.45 -20.73
N ILE A 155 -12.16 0.85 -19.98
CA ILE A 155 -10.96 0.24 -20.57
C ILE A 155 -11.32 -1.14 -21.13
N PRO A 156 -11.02 -1.41 -22.42
CA PRO A 156 -11.16 -2.73 -23.02
C PRO A 156 -10.39 -3.79 -22.22
N LEU A 157 -10.90 -5.02 -22.17
CA LEU A 157 -10.38 -6.08 -21.30
C LEU A 157 -8.87 -6.32 -21.49
N GLU A 158 -8.41 -6.30 -22.72
CA GLU A 158 -6.99 -6.53 -23.09
C GLU A 158 -6.03 -5.40 -22.73
N LYS A 159 -6.57 -4.25 -22.28
CA LYS A 159 -5.80 -3.06 -21.87
C LYS A 159 -5.90 -2.76 -20.37
N ARG A 160 -6.60 -3.62 -19.63
CA ARG A 160 -6.72 -3.47 -18.18
C ARG A 160 -5.43 -3.86 -17.50
N GLU A 161 -5.06 -3.13 -16.46
CA GLU A 161 -3.76 -3.26 -15.81
C GLU A 161 -3.91 -3.68 -14.35
N TRP A 162 -2.86 -4.32 -13.84
CA TRP A 162 -2.72 -4.60 -12.42
C TRP A 162 -1.93 -3.46 -11.80
N ILE A 163 -2.55 -2.65 -10.94
CA ILE A 163 -1.92 -1.50 -10.28
C ILE A 163 -2.15 -1.46 -8.77
N ASP A 164 -3.05 -2.29 -8.24
CA ASP A 164 -3.34 -2.39 -6.82
C ASP A 164 -2.70 -3.65 -6.23
N TYR A 165 -2.00 -3.50 -5.11
CA TYR A 165 -1.22 -4.59 -4.54
C TYR A 165 -1.46 -4.77 -3.06
N ILE A 166 -1.25 -6.01 -2.62
CA ILE A 166 -1.02 -6.38 -1.24
C ILE A 166 0.36 -7.04 -1.21
N PHE A 167 1.30 -6.41 -0.54
CA PHE A 167 2.62 -6.97 -0.29
C PHE A 167 2.75 -7.42 1.16
N MET A 168 3.65 -8.37 1.41
CA MET A 168 3.93 -8.84 2.75
C MET A 168 5.41 -9.15 2.95
N LYS A 169 5.85 -9.12 4.23
CA LYS A 169 7.17 -9.59 4.67
C LYS A 169 7.07 -10.21 6.06
N GLY A 170 7.89 -11.21 6.31
CA GLY A 170 7.95 -11.91 7.60
C GLY A 170 7.03 -13.13 7.67
N ASP A 171 6.72 -13.58 8.88
CA ASP A 171 5.94 -14.80 9.14
C ASP A 171 4.44 -14.59 8.91
N ILE A 172 4.07 -14.53 7.63
CA ILE A 172 2.68 -14.41 7.16
C ILE A 172 2.40 -15.52 6.15
N LYS A 173 1.39 -16.35 6.42
CA LYS A 173 0.88 -17.30 5.45
C LYS A 173 -0.30 -16.68 4.69
N VAL A 174 -0.18 -16.60 3.37
CA VAL A 174 -1.23 -16.11 2.49
C VAL A 174 -2.09 -17.28 2.03
N LEU A 175 -3.28 -17.41 2.58
CA LEU A 175 -4.21 -18.49 2.22
C LEU A 175 -4.91 -18.19 0.90
N THR A 176 -5.31 -16.94 0.70
CA THR A 176 -6.08 -16.54 -0.48
C THR A 176 -5.71 -15.12 -0.92
N ASN A 177 -5.55 -14.93 -2.22
CA ASN A 177 -5.51 -13.61 -2.85
C ASN A 177 -6.54 -13.59 -4.00
N GLY A 178 -7.39 -12.58 -4.02
CA GLY A 178 -8.43 -12.49 -5.03
C GLY A 178 -8.74 -11.05 -5.43
N VAL A 179 -9.16 -10.88 -6.68
CA VAL A 179 -9.74 -9.64 -7.19
C VAL A 179 -11.25 -9.85 -7.30
N LEU A 180 -12.01 -9.05 -6.57
CA LEU A 180 -13.47 -9.10 -6.59
C LEU A 180 -13.99 -8.42 -7.85
N THR A 181 -14.94 -9.07 -8.50
CA THR A 181 -15.58 -8.59 -9.74
C THR A 181 -17.08 -8.38 -9.58
N ASP A 182 -17.57 -8.47 -8.35
CA ASP A 182 -18.97 -8.27 -8.05
C ASP A 182 -19.39 -6.85 -8.36
N THR A 183 -20.50 -6.70 -9.09
CA THR A 183 -21.13 -5.42 -9.37
C THR A 183 -22.45 -5.32 -8.60
N LEU A 184 -22.70 -4.19 -7.99
CA LEU A 184 -24.03 -3.86 -7.49
C LEU A 184 -24.89 -3.40 -8.69
N ASN A 185 -25.97 -4.13 -8.97
CA ASN A 185 -26.98 -3.74 -9.95
C ASN A 185 -27.91 -2.67 -9.36
#